data_ff0e4f5fd7249f2c117fb748e42d4b91
#
_entry.id   ff0e4f5fd7249f2c117fb748e42d4b91
#
_cell.length_a   1.000
_cell.length_b   1.000
_cell.length_c   1.000
_cell.angle_alpha   90.00
_cell.angle_beta   90.00
_cell.angle_gamma   90.00
#
_symmetry.space_group_name_H-M   'P 1'
#
loop_
_entity.id
_entity.type
_entity.pdbx_description
1 polymer ?
#
loop_
_entity_poly.entity_id
_entity_poly.type
_entity_poly.pdbx_seq_one_letter_code
_entity_poly.pdbx_strand_id
1 'polypeptide(L)'
;GQEIRNYTLNFGPQHPAAHGVLRLVLEMDGEVVQRADPHIGLLHRGTEKLAESKPYNQSIGYMDRLDYVSMMCNEHAYVRAIETLMGIEAPERAQYIRTMFDEVTRILNHLMWVGSNALDLGAMSIEDFEELEPTLEDWTEYERILEDWLRRVHAATPLTFDLDLAR
;
A
#
# COMPACT_ATOMS: atom_id res chain seq x y z
N GLY A 1 31.96 22.54 -31.00
CA GLY A 1 30.68 21.86 -31.00
C GLY A 1 29.74 22.61 -30.10
N GLN A 2 28.50 22.92 -30.57
CA GLN A 2 27.48 23.45 -29.70
C GLN A 2 27.08 22.36 -28.71
N GLU A 3 27.28 22.59 -27.43
CA GLU A 3 26.69 21.75 -26.38
C GLU A 3 25.16 21.94 -26.44
N ILE A 4 24.47 20.87 -26.76
CA ILE A 4 23.01 20.84 -26.65
C ILE A 4 22.70 20.75 -25.17
N ARG A 5 22.25 21.84 -24.56
CA ARG A 5 21.91 21.88 -23.13
C ARG A 5 20.44 21.53 -22.88
N ASN A 6 19.55 21.96 -23.78
CA ASN A 6 18.11 21.75 -23.62
C ASN A 6 17.64 20.58 -24.48
N TYR A 7 17.03 19.60 -23.84
CA TYR A 7 16.42 18.45 -24.52
C TYR A 7 15.19 17.94 -23.76
N THR A 8 14.34 17.23 -24.47
CA THR A 8 13.13 16.61 -23.90
C THR A 8 13.40 15.12 -23.72
N LEU A 9 13.19 14.63 -22.51
CA LEU A 9 13.35 13.23 -22.15
C LEU A 9 11.98 12.62 -21.82
N ASN A 10 11.65 11.47 -22.44
CA ASN A 10 10.52 10.65 -22.01
C ASN A 10 11.01 9.63 -20.98
N PHE A 11 10.68 9.87 -19.73
CA PHE A 11 10.94 8.93 -18.65
C PHE A 11 9.74 7.98 -18.51
N GLY A 12 9.92 6.74 -18.95
CA GLY A 12 8.85 5.74 -19.00
C GLY A 12 7.90 5.89 -20.21
N PRO A 13 6.95 4.95 -20.38
CA PRO A 13 6.66 3.81 -19.49
C PRO A 13 7.67 2.67 -19.54
N GLN A 14 8.49 2.55 -20.60
CA GLN A 14 9.53 1.55 -20.70
C GLN A 14 10.82 2.07 -20.03
N HIS A 15 10.86 1.98 -18.73
CA HIS A 15 12.02 2.32 -17.89
C HIS A 15 11.94 1.48 -16.59
N PRO A 16 13.05 0.96 -16.06
CA PRO A 16 13.03 0.15 -14.83
C PRO A 16 12.30 0.84 -13.67
N ALA A 17 12.57 2.12 -13.44
CA ALA A 17 11.95 2.89 -12.36
C ALA A 17 10.54 3.43 -12.69
N ALA A 18 10.00 3.17 -13.86
CA ALA A 18 8.65 3.59 -14.25
C ALA A 18 7.58 2.53 -14.01
N HIS A 19 7.98 1.30 -13.67
CA HIS A 19 7.11 0.17 -13.35
C HIS A 19 6.02 -0.11 -14.41
N GLY A 20 6.27 0.27 -15.68
CA GLY A 20 5.38 0.07 -16.82
C GLY A 20 4.19 1.04 -16.89
N VAL A 21 3.99 1.91 -15.90
CA VAL A 21 2.80 2.77 -15.78
C VAL A 21 3.11 4.25 -15.59
N LEU A 22 4.34 4.62 -15.28
CA LEU A 22 4.75 6.02 -15.15
C LEU A 22 5.25 6.54 -16.51
N ARG A 23 4.74 7.69 -16.94
CA ARG A 23 5.30 8.47 -18.02
C ARG A 23 5.49 9.92 -17.58
N LEU A 24 6.74 10.36 -17.56
CA LEU A 24 7.10 11.76 -17.34
C LEU A 24 7.76 12.31 -18.60
N VAL A 25 7.28 13.42 -19.08
CA VAL A 25 7.97 14.19 -20.12
C VAL A 25 8.76 15.29 -19.40
N LEU A 26 10.09 15.19 -19.48
CA LEU A 26 11.00 16.08 -18.79
C LEU A 26 11.66 17.04 -19.78
N GLU A 27 11.64 18.32 -19.48
CA GLU A 27 12.45 19.32 -20.15
C GLU A 27 13.72 19.53 -19.33
N MET A 28 14.88 19.23 -19.94
CA MET A 28 16.17 19.21 -19.27
C MET A 28 17.06 20.33 -19.77
N ASP A 29 17.84 20.95 -18.86
CA ASP A 29 19.01 21.77 -19.16
C ASP A 29 20.24 21.06 -18.58
N GLY A 30 20.93 20.30 -19.42
CA GLY A 30 21.93 19.34 -18.94
C GLY A 30 21.27 18.30 -18.04
N GLU A 31 21.70 18.19 -16.77
CA GLU A 31 21.14 17.26 -15.78
C GLU A 31 20.06 17.90 -14.89
N VAL A 32 19.73 19.17 -15.13
CA VAL A 32 18.74 19.90 -14.34
C VAL A 32 17.37 19.78 -15.00
N VAL A 33 16.38 19.31 -14.25
CA VAL A 33 14.98 19.29 -14.70
C VAL A 33 14.42 20.69 -14.61
N GLN A 34 14.03 21.26 -15.76
CA GLN A 34 13.38 22.57 -15.84
C GLN A 34 11.86 22.43 -15.72
N ARG A 35 11.31 21.36 -16.27
CA ARG A 35 9.88 21.06 -16.23
C ARG A 35 9.64 19.56 -16.23
N ALA A 36 8.67 19.14 -15.44
CA ALA A 36 8.15 17.78 -15.44
C ALA A 36 6.66 17.82 -15.77
N ASP A 37 6.27 17.08 -16.82
CA ASP A 37 4.88 16.95 -17.25
C ASP A 37 4.44 15.48 -17.12
N PRO A 38 3.66 15.12 -16.07
CA PRO A 38 3.22 13.76 -15.84
C PRO A 38 2.03 13.43 -16.76
N HIS A 39 2.18 12.36 -17.53
CA HIS A 39 1.13 11.81 -18.36
C HIS A 39 0.47 10.64 -17.64
N ILE A 40 -0.62 10.92 -16.93
CA ILE A 40 -1.39 9.93 -16.19
C ILE A 40 -2.36 9.17 -17.08
N GLY A 41 -2.87 8.03 -16.60
CA GLY A 41 -3.91 7.24 -17.26
C GLY A 41 -3.49 5.86 -17.70
N LEU A 42 -2.20 5.51 -17.67
CA LEU A 42 -1.72 4.18 -18.07
C LEU A 42 -2.24 3.05 -17.17
N LEU A 43 -2.65 3.37 -15.95
CA LEU A 43 -3.28 2.45 -15.01
C LEU A 43 -4.76 2.77 -14.76
N HIS A 44 -5.37 3.62 -15.56
CA HIS A 44 -6.79 3.94 -15.44
C HIS A 44 -7.65 2.77 -15.87
N ARG A 45 -8.49 2.24 -14.96
CA ARG A 45 -9.32 1.04 -15.18
C ARG A 45 -10.82 1.32 -15.11
N GLY A 46 -11.22 2.59 -15.10
CA GLY A 46 -12.62 2.98 -15.02
C GLY A 46 -13.31 2.60 -13.72
N THR A 47 -12.56 2.52 -12.61
CA THR A 47 -13.03 2.04 -11.31
C THR A 47 -14.28 2.77 -10.81
N GLU A 48 -14.31 4.10 -10.91
CA GLU A 48 -15.47 4.90 -10.51
C GLU A 48 -16.72 4.53 -11.32
N LYS A 49 -16.57 4.42 -12.64
CA LYS A 49 -17.68 4.05 -13.52
C LYS A 49 -18.18 2.62 -13.29
N LEU A 50 -17.29 1.71 -12.97
CA LEU A 50 -17.64 0.34 -12.61
C LEU A 50 -18.37 0.29 -11.27
N ALA A 51 -17.94 1.09 -10.29
CA ALA A 51 -18.59 1.17 -8.99
C ALA A 51 -20.04 1.71 -9.08
N GLU A 52 -20.30 2.69 -9.96
CA GLU A 52 -21.64 3.23 -10.20
C GLU A 52 -22.66 2.16 -10.65
N SER A 53 -22.19 1.09 -11.29
CA SER A 53 -23.05 0.01 -11.81
C SER A 53 -23.43 -1.03 -10.75
N LYS A 54 -22.94 -0.91 -9.53
CA LYS A 54 -23.11 -1.91 -8.47
C LYS A 54 -23.62 -1.31 -7.17
N PRO A 55 -24.31 -2.11 -6.33
CA PRO A 55 -24.61 -1.72 -4.96
C PRO A 55 -23.35 -1.44 -4.15
N TYR A 56 -23.44 -0.57 -3.15
CA TYR A 56 -22.29 -0.18 -2.32
C TYR A 56 -21.53 -1.35 -1.71
N ASN A 57 -22.24 -2.36 -1.19
CA ASN A 57 -21.63 -3.56 -0.61
C ASN A 57 -20.85 -4.42 -1.63
N GLN A 58 -21.20 -4.33 -2.91
CA GLN A 58 -20.48 -5.04 -3.97
C GLN A 58 -19.34 -4.21 -4.57
N SER A 59 -19.32 -2.92 -4.30
CA SER A 59 -18.28 -2.01 -4.79
C SER A 59 -17.02 -2.02 -3.92
N ILE A 60 -17.07 -2.64 -2.74
CA ILE A 60 -15.92 -2.73 -1.81
C ILE A 60 -14.69 -3.28 -2.50
N GLY A 61 -14.82 -4.35 -3.28
CA GLY A 61 -13.70 -4.98 -4.00
C GLY A 61 -12.99 -4.09 -5.02
N TYR A 62 -13.61 -2.98 -5.43
CA TYR A 62 -12.90 -2.00 -6.28
C TYR A 62 -11.91 -1.17 -5.48
N MET A 63 -12.14 -0.98 -4.18
CA MET A 63 -11.28 -0.21 -3.30
C MET A 63 -9.91 -0.89 -3.13
N ASP A 64 -9.88 -2.23 -3.13
CA ASP A 64 -8.64 -3.01 -3.06
C ASP A 64 -7.67 -2.71 -4.19
N ARG A 65 -8.19 -2.27 -5.33
CA ARG A 65 -7.44 -2.03 -6.55
C ARG A 65 -6.99 -0.57 -6.72
N LEU A 66 -7.24 0.27 -5.74
CA LEU A 66 -6.74 1.66 -5.70
C LEU A 66 -5.29 1.68 -5.24
N ASP A 67 -5.05 1.74 -3.95
CA ASP A 67 -3.76 1.40 -3.39
C ASP A 67 -3.71 -0.10 -3.11
N TYR A 68 -3.29 -0.88 -4.09
CA TYR A 68 -3.33 -2.34 -4.04
C TYR A 68 -2.29 -2.96 -3.10
N VAL A 69 -1.50 -2.15 -2.42
CA VAL A 69 -0.61 -2.57 -1.33
C VAL A 69 -1.23 -2.30 0.05
N SER A 70 -2.28 -1.47 0.12
CA SER A 70 -2.99 -1.10 1.35
C SER A 70 -4.49 -1.45 1.27
N MET A 71 -4.82 -2.63 0.80
CA MET A 71 -6.18 -3.06 0.48
C MET A 71 -7.16 -2.90 1.66
N MET A 72 -6.81 -3.40 2.84
CA MET A 72 -7.70 -3.33 4.01
C MET A 72 -7.96 -1.91 4.47
N CYS A 73 -6.95 -1.03 4.41
CA CYS A 73 -7.12 0.38 4.71
C CYS A 73 -8.09 1.07 3.73
N ASN A 74 -8.01 0.73 2.44
CA ASN A 74 -8.91 1.25 1.42
C ASN A 74 -10.36 0.81 1.69
N GLU A 75 -10.57 -0.48 1.95
CA GLU A 75 -11.89 -1.02 2.30
C GLU A 75 -12.44 -0.38 3.56
N HIS A 76 -11.62 -0.25 4.61
CA HIS A 76 -12.03 0.33 5.88
C HIS A 76 -12.46 1.80 5.70
N ALA A 77 -11.69 2.58 4.95
CA ALA A 77 -12.05 3.97 4.64
C ALA A 77 -13.40 4.07 3.92
N TYR A 78 -13.63 3.22 2.92
CA TYR A 78 -14.88 3.16 2.18
C TYR A 78 -16.07 2.75 3.06
N VAL A 79 -15.91 1.69 3.83
CA VAL A 79 -16.98 1.20 4.72
C VAL A 79 -17.33 2.23 5.78
N ARG A 80 -16.33 2.90 6.40
CA ARG A 80 -16.57 3.98 7.36
C ARG A 80 -17.35 5.15 6.77
N ALA A 81 -17.08 5.49 5.50
CA ALA A 81 -17.83 6.54 4.83
C ALA A 81 -19.31 6.16 4.70
N ILE A 82 -19.61 4.92 4.32
CA ILE A 82 -20.98 4.40 4.19
C ILE A 82 -21.66 4.33 5.56
N GLU A 83 -20.98 3.79 6.57
CA GLU A 83 -21.51 3.69 7.94
C GLU A 83 -21.86 5.06 8.50
N THR A 84 -20.98 6.05 8.29
CA THR A 84 -21.23 7.43 8.70
C THR A 84 -22.45 8.01 7.99
N LEU A 85 -22.57 7.78 6.69
CA LEU A 85 -23.70 8.26 5.90
C LEU A 85 -25.04 7.64 6.34
N MET A 86 -25.00 6.36 6.72
CA MET A 86 -26.19 5.61 7.15
C MET A 86 -26.49 5.74 8.65
N GLY A 87 -25.61 6.36 9.43
CA GLY A 87 -25.72 6.43 10.88
C GLY A 87 -25.58 5.07 11.57
N ILE A 88 -24.80 4.15 10.98
CA ILE A 88 -24.54 2.83 11.54
C ILE A 88 -23.25 2.88 12.35
N GLU A 89 -23.28 2.33 13.55
CA GLU A 89 -22.08 2.15 14.38
C GLU A 89 -21.67 0.70 14.36
N ALA A 90 -20.39 0.46 13.97
CA ALA A 90 -19.83 -0.87 13.96
C ALA A 90 -19.63 -1.39 15.38
N PRO A 91 -19.92 -2.68 15.66
CA PRO A 91 -19.64 -3.29 16.96
C PRO A 91 -18.17 -3.14 17.34
N GLU A 92 -17.90 -2.97 18.64
CA GLU A 92 -16.54 -2.76 19.17
C GLU A 92 -15.55 -3.82 18.70
N ARG A 93 -15.93 -5.08 18.70
CA ARG A 93 -15.10 -6.18 18.18
C ARG A 93 -14.72 -5.97 16.71
N ALA A 94 -15.65 -5.50 15.88
CA ALA A 94 -15.37 -5.23 14.47
C ALA A 94 -14.37 -4.08 14.31
N GLN A 95 -14.44 -3.06 15.16
CA GLN A 95 -13.49 -1.94 15.15
C GLN A 95 -12.06 -2.42 15.47
N TYR A 96 -11.89 -3.27 16.49
CA TYR A 96 -10.58 -3.86 16.82
C TYR A 96 -10.03 -4.73 15.70
N ILE A 97 -10.85 -5.58 15.08
CA ILE A 97 -10.44 -6.42 13.97
C ILE A 97 -9.99 -5.56 12.78
N ARG A 98 -10.74 -4.52 12.44
CA ARG A 98 -10.39 -3.59 11.37
C ARG A 98 -9.06 -2.90 11.65
N THR A 99 -8.87 -2.37 12.86
CA THR A 99 -7.60 -1.73 13.25
C THR A 99 -6.42 -2.71 13.16
N MET A 100 -6.60 -3.95 13.59
CA MET A 100 -5.58 -4.98 13.46
C MET A 100 -5.18 -5.20 11.99
N PHE A 101 -6.16 -5.34 11.09
CA PHE A 101 -5.88 -5.55 9.67
C PHE A 101 -5.33 -4.30 8.99
N ASP A 102 -5.70 -3.10 9.43
CA ASP A 102 -5.09 -1.87 8.96
C ASP A 102 -3.60 -1.83 9.29
N GLU A 103 -3.20 -2.23 10.50
CA GLU A 103 -1.80 -2.25 10.90
C GLU A 103 -1.00 -3.37 10.18
N VAL A 104 -1.58 -4.55 10.00
CA VAL A 104 -0.97 -5.61 9.17
C VAL A 104 -0.76 -5.10 7.74
N THR A 105 -1.74 -4.45 7.17
CA THR A 105 -1.66 -3.86 5.83
C THR A 105 -0.59 -2.77 5.77
N ARG A 106 -0.46 -1.96 6.82
CA ARG A 106 0.60 -0.94 6.92
C ARG A 106 1.99 -1.57 6.89
N ILE A 107 2.19 -2.66 7.63
CA ILE A 107 3.47 -3.40 7.63
C ILE A 107 3.77 -3.91 6.22
N LEU A 108 2.80 -4.53 5.55
CA LEU A 108 2.95 -5.03 4.18
C LEU A 108 3.31 -3.91 3.20
N ASN A 109 2.67 -2.75 3.34
CA ASN A 109 2.97 -1.58 2.53
C ASN A 109 4.42 -1.10 2.72
N HIS A 110 4.88 -1.02 3.97
CA HIS A 110 6.26 -0.64 4.26
C HIS A 110 7.28 -1.64 3.73
N LEU A 111 7.02 -2.94 3.87
CA LEU A 111 7.89 -3.98 3.33
C LEU A 111 8.00 -3.90 1.80
N MET A 112 6.86 -3.72 1.13
CA MET A 112 6.85 -3.55 -0.33
C MET A 112 7.57 -2.28 -0.77
N TRP A 113 7.39 -1.19 -0.03
CA TRP A 113 8.09 0.06 -0.30
C TRP A 113 9.61 -0.09 -0.13
N VAL A 114 10.07 -0.67 0.98
CA VAL A 114 11.51 -0.91 1.21
C VAL A 114 12.07 -1.84 0.13
N GLY A 115 11.39 -2.95 -0.17
CA GLY A 115 11.84 -3.89 -1.20
C GLY A 115 11.93 -3.27 -2.59
N SER A 116 10.93 -2.50 -3.01
CA SER A 116 10.97 -1.84 -4.33
C SER A 116 12.07 -0.76 -4.41
N ASN A 117 12.27 0.02 -3.35
CA ASN A 117 13.37 0.99 -3.30
C ASN A 117 14.74 0.32 -3.31
N ALA A 118 14.90 -0.78 -2.58
CA ALA A 118 16.14 -1.56 -2.60
C ALA A 118 16.46 -2.07 -4.01
N LEU A 119 15.48 -2.61 -4.74
CA LEU A 119 15.64 -3.02 -6.14
C LEU A 119 16.01 -1.84 -7.04
N ASP A 120 15.39 -0.68 -6.87
CA ASP A 120 15.69 0.51 -7.66
C ASP A 120 17.12 1.04 -7.41
N LEU A 121 17.65 0.83 -6.21
CA LEU A 121 19.04 1.15 -5.85
C LEU A 121 20.05 0.08 -6.28
N GLY A 122 19.58 -1.04 -6.83
CA GLY A 122 20.43 -2.10 -7.36
C GLY A 122 20.72 -3.24 -6.37
N ALA A 123 20.03 -3.31 -5.25
CA ALA A 123 20.06 -4.46 -4.35
C ALA A 123 19.39 -5.65 -5.03
N MET A 124 20.15 -6.49 -5.72
CA MET A 124 19.65 -7.60 -6.51
C MET A 124 20.08 -8.96 -6.01
N SER A 125 20.88 -9.03 -4.94
CA SER A 125 21.34 -10.28 -4.33
C SER A 125 20.72 -10.52 -2.97
N ILE A 126 20.68 -11.78 -2.55
CA ILE A 126 20.25 -12.18 -1.20
C ILE A 126 21.18 -11.57 -0.15
N GLU A 127 22.47 -11.46 -0.49
CA GLU A 127 23.49 -10.85 0.38
C GLU A 127 23.21 -9.37 0.66
N ASP A 128 22.68 -8.62 -0.35
CA ASP A 128 22.26 -7.22 -0.16
C ASP A 128 21.06 -7.11 0.78
N PHE A 129 20.20 -8.13 0.84
CA PHE A 129 19.07 -8.19 1.77
C PHE A 129 19.49 -8.65 3.18
N GLU A 130 20.50 -9.51 3.28
CA GLU A 130 21.03 -9.94 4.58
C GLU A 130 21.64 -8.77 5.38
N GLU A 131 22.23 -7.77 4.70
CA GLU A 131 22.69 -6.53 5.33
C GLU A 131 21.53 -5.62 5.81
N LEU A 132 20.34 -5.80 5.25
CA LEU A 132 19.12 -5.07 5.62
C LEU A 132 18.23 -5.85 6.59
N GLU A 133 18.55 -7.13 6.85
CA GLU A 133 17.79 -7.91 7.83
C GLU A 133 17.93 -7.29 9.22
N PRO A 134 16.80 -7.06 9.91
CA PRO A 134 16.85 -6.67 11.32
C PRO A 134 17.65 -7.71 12.09
N THR A 135 18.45 -7.27 13.00
CA THR A 135 19.22 -8.18 13.85
C THR A 135 18.28 -9.11 14.64
N LEU A 136 18.80 -10.24 15.12
CA LEU A 136 18.01 -11.17 15.96
C LEU A 136 17.40 -10.46 17.18
N GLU A 137 18.09 -9.42 17.67
CA GLU A 137 17.61 -8.58 18.77
C GLU A 137 16.39 -7.73 18.34
N ASP A 138 16.41 -7.17 17.13
CA ASP A 138 15.30 -6.42 16.59
C ASP A 138 14.06 -7.30 16.40
N TRP A 139 14.22 -8.52 15.89
CA TRP A 139 13.12 -9.49 15.77
C TRP A 139 12.53 -9.85 17.14
N THR A 140 13.38 -10.09 18.14
CA THR A 140 12.93 -10.37 19.50
C THR A 140 12.15 -9.22 20.11
N GLU A 141 12.57 -7.99 19.84
CA GLU A 141 11.84 -6.79 20.28
C GLU A 141 10.49 -6.65 19.57
N TYR A 142 10.43 -6.90 18.25
CA TYR A 142 9.18 -6.91 17.50
C TYR A 142 8.20 -7.99 18.01
N GLU A 143 8.69 -9.20 18.27
CA GLU A 143 7.88 -10.26 18.86
C GLU A 143 7.33 -9.84 20.21
N ARG A 144 8.16 -9.26 21.07
CA ARG A 144 7.75 -8.75 22.39
C ARG A 144 6.67 -7.68 22.30
N ILE A 145 6.81 -6.73 21.37
CA ILE A 145 5.82 -5.67 21.14
C ILE A 145 4.51 -6.27 20.64
N LEU A 146 4.58 -7.20 19.69
CA LEU A 146 3.41 -7.89 19.15
C LEU A 146 2.69 -8.72 20.22
N GLU A 147 3.43 -9.47 21.04
CA GLU A 147 2.86 -10.25 22.15
C GLU A 147 2.19 -9.36 23.20
N ASP A 148 2.80 -8.23 23.58
CA ASP A 148 2.20 -7.29 24.53
C ASP A 148 0.93 -6.67 23.95
N TRP A 149 0.94 -6.30 22.67
CA TRP A 149 -0.23 -5.79 21.96
C TRP A 149 -1.35 -6.83 21.88
N LEU A 150 -1.04 -8.07 21.47
CA LEU A 150 -2.01 -9.18 21.41
C LEU A 150 -2.60 -9.48 22.81
N ARG A 151 -1.77 -9.42 23.84
CA ARG A 151 -2.21 -9.61 25.24
C ARG A 151 -3.20 -8.51 25.66
N ARG A 152 -2.95 -7.26 25.30
CA ARG A 152 -3.85 -6.12 25.59
C ARG A 152 -5.16 -6.24 24.81
N VAL A 153 -5.10 -6.60 23.53
CA VAL A 153 -6.29 -6.82 22.69
C VAL A 153 -7.11 -7.97 23.26
N HIS A 154 -6.47 -9.08 23.66
CA HIS A 154 -7.15 -10.23 24.27
C HIS A 154 -7.77 -9.91 25.62
N ALA A 155 -7.11 -9.10 26.45
CA ALA A 155 -7.64 -8.66 27.74
C ALA A 155 -8.82 -7.70 27.59
N ALA A 156 -8.79 -6.83 26.55
CA ALA A 156 -9.87 -5.90 26.24
C ALA A 156 -11.08 -6.59 25.58
N THR A 157 -10.85 -7.71 24.90
CA THR A 157 -11.90 -8.42 24.17
C THR A 157 -11.63 -9.92 24.28
N PRO A 158 -12.20 -10.62 25.28
CA PRO A 158 -12.03 -12.07 25.38
C PRO A 158 -12.57 -12.73 24.11
N LEU A 159 -11.66 -13.08 23.21
CA LEU A 159 -11.95 -13.83 21.99
C LEU A 159 -12.15 -15.28 22.38
N THR A 160 -13.36 -15.66 22.75
CA THR A 160 -13.75 -17.07 22.75
C THR A 160 -13.92 -17.47 21.28
N PHE A 161 -12.87 -18.05 20.70
CA PHE A 161 -13.00 -18.78 19.45
C PHE A 161 -13.77 -20.05 19.77
N ASP A 162 -15.06 -20.06 19.44
CA ASP A 162 -15.84 -21.28 19.40
C ASP A 162 -15.45 -22.04 18.13
N LEU A 163 -14.54 -23.01 18.28
CA LEU A 163 -14.05 -23.85 17.19
C LEU A 163 -15.08 -24.89 16.71
N ASP A 164 -16.30 -24.86 17.24
CA ASP A 164 -17.36 -25.80 16.87
C ASP A 164 -18.11 -25.46 15.57
N LEU A 165 -17.74 -24.39 14.85
CA LEU A 165 -18.31 -24.07 13.55
C LEU A 165 -17.66 -24.78 12.35
N ALA A 166 -16.80 -25.77 12.59
CA ALA A 166 -16.12 -26.56 11.55
C ALA A 166 -16.52 -28.05 11.61
N ARG A 167 -17.83 -28.35 11.85
CA ARG A 167 -18.39 -29.69 11.61
C ARG A 167 -19.57 -29.63 10.66
#